data_1f502ed036f0fbf035f8d4dc9352c4c4
#
_entry.id   1f502ed036f0fbf035f8d4dc9352c4c4
#
_cell.length_a   1.000
_cell.length_b   1.000
_cell.length_c   1.000
_cell.angle_alpha   90.00
_cell.angle_beta   90.00
_cell.angle_gamma   90.00
#
_symmetry.space_group_name_H-M   'P 1'
#
loop_
_entity.id
_entity.type
_entity.pdbx_description
1 polymer ?
#
loop_
_entity_poly.entity_id
_entity_poly.type
_entity_poly.pdbx_seq_one_letter_code
_entity_poly.pdbx_strand_id
1 'polypeptide(L)'
;MSWNDEFFRFREIPFLIAPVKSALSEKNNSTRNVSSCNARTIAPSQTYASTNEIAMAQHETFIPSKDASLESSISTLLGKLAAIGFHVEERSWLNEIENIWSVHVTDSDCTRLFSNGKGGSALAARASALGEFFERLGTNYFWTHFYLGEKIANSKFVHYPNEQWFPVKPGAKAWPKGILNTELQKFYNPDKAVRADQLIDLNSGNATRGICTIPYTRLRDGKTALVPVNVIGNIYVSNGMSAGNTMKEARTQALAEIFERDIKFKIIRDGICLPDVPEKVINRYPRIAAGIRGLRKAGFGILVKDASLGGKYPVMSVTLLHPKDQGIFASFGAHPRFEVALERALTELLQGRALDSLSDFPAPGFDRDEIADAQNLEIHFVDSSGVISWEFLRDKPDYKFVDWNFGTTTAEDYDWCVNCIHASGHDIYVADFTHLDVYSCRILVPGMSEIYPIEELQWENNTVGNLVRPAILRLPELTKKESAELLKIFDALDLAENLPITTLIGLCADAGTTWVDLRVGELKALLGLAAGDKEAALDGCAWIGQFGQLNEQRARVYRCIENILQLENSKRYDTSLELLFGKETLKQAYALVNRKEQFFGLNTLGPNMEGSKMHRQLLKAYEKVQKPKLA
;
A
#
# COMPACT_ATOMS: atom_id res chain seq x y z
N MET A 1 -25.86 -4.41 26.94
CA MET A 1 -25.38 -3.20 26.25
C MET A 1 -24.08 -3.62 25.62
N SER A 2 -24.13 -3.95 24.35
CA SER A 2 -23.07 -4.57 23.57
C SER A 2 -22.13 -3.49 23.05
N TRP A 3 -20.85 -3.65 23.31
CA TRP A 3 -19.74 -2.92 22.70
C TRP A 3 -19.41 -3.59 21.36
N ASN A 4 -20.21 -3.35 20.35
CA ASN A 4 -19.93 -3.72 18.98
C ASN A 4 -20.39 -2.55 18.13
N ASP A 5 -19.45 -1.75 17.61
CA ASP A 5 -19.62 -0.92 16.41
C ASP A 5 -18.62 0.25 16.35
N GLU A 6 -17.31 0.03 16.55
CA GLU A 6 -16.34 1.09 16.27
C GLU A 6 -14.96 0.52 15.89
N PHE A 7 -14.87 -0.21 14.79
CA PHE A 7 -13.59 -0.37 14.09
C PHE A 7 -13.86 -0.44 12.59
N PHE A 8 -13.91 0.74 11.98
CA PHE A 8 -14.00 0.86 10.53
C PHE A 8 -12.65 0.58 9.88
N ARG A 9 -12.66 -0.30 8.89
CA ARG A 9 -11.51 -0.72 8.09
C ARG A 9 -10.94 0.47 7.32
N PHE A 10 -9.79 0.96 7.73
CA PHE A 10 -8.99 1.86 6.93
C PHE A 10 -8.25 1.03 5.89
N ARG A 11 -8.70 1.04 4.65
CA ARG A 11 -7.78 0.82 3.53
C ARG A 11 -6.84 2.00 3.48
N GLU A 12 -5.89 2.07 4.41
CA GLU A 12 -4.76 2.95 4.24
C GLU A 12 -3.99 2.47 3.02
N ILE A 13 -3.94 3.34 2.02
CA ILE A 13 -3.09 3.14 0.86
C ILE A 13 -1.70 2.79 1.40
N PRO A 14 -1.03 1.68 0.98
CA PRO A 14 0.28 1.28 1.51
C PRO A 14 1.41 2.30 1.25
N PHE A 15 1.09 3.53 0.94
CA PHE A 15 1.97 4.62 0.56
C PHE A 15 1.97 5.81 1.52
N LEU A 16 1.25 5.75 2.64
CA LEU A 16 1.31 6.76 3.68
C LEU A 16 2.15 6.33 4.87
N ILE A 17 3.40 5.94 4.64
CA ILE A 17 4.44 6.22 5.64
C ILE A 17 4.72 7.72 5.48
N ALA A 18 4.13 8.51 6.36
CA ALA A 18 4.30 9.95 6.40
C ALA A 18 5.81 10.29 6.46
N PRO A 19 6.24 11.37 5.80
CA PRO A 19 7.57 11.88 6.05
C PRO A 19 7.66 12.23 7.53
N VAL A 20 8.75 11.77 8.17
CA VAL A 20 9.10 12.07 9.56
C VAL A 20 8.79 13.55 9.83
N LYS A 21 7.83 13.81 10.71
CA LYS A 21 7.55 15.15 11.20
C LYS A 21 8.80 15.63 11.94
N SER A 22 9.51 16.60 11.37
CA SER A 22 10.44 17.43 12.12
C SER A 22 9.60 18.22 13.14
N ALA A 23 9.62 17.78 14.38
CA ALA A 23 9.00 18.48 15.49
C ALA A 23 9.83 19.74 15.81
N LEU A 24 9.40 20.86 15.31
CA LEU A 24 9.68 22.15 15.93
C LEU A 24 8.65 22.34 17.05
N SER A 25 9.03 21.99 18.26
CA SER A 25 8.32 22.44 19.46
C SER A 25 9.18 23.47 20.18
N GLU A 26 8.63 24.66 20.29
CA GLU A 26 9.19 25.71 21.16
C GLU A 26 8.98 25.39 22.64
N LYS A 27 10.09 25.51 23.36
CA LYS A 27 10.28 25.91 24.75
C LYS A 27 9.32 25.43 25.85
N ASN A 28 9.86 24.60 26.75
CA ASN A 28 9.95 25.01 28.16
C ASN A 28 11.11 24.32 28.88
N ASN A 29 11.85 25.14 29.61
CA ASN A 29 13.03 24.82 30.39
C ASN A 29 12.73 23.86 31.56
N SER A 30 13.47 22.78 31.68
CA SER A 30 14.06 22.38 32.95
C SER A 30 15.23 21.40 32.71
N THR A 31 16.36 21.78 33.28
CA THR A 31 17.66 21.12 33.27
C THR A 31 17.62 19.72 33.87
N ARG A 32 18.09 18.70 33.13
CA ARG A 32 18.86 17.57 33.66
C ARG A 32 19.76 16.98 32.58
N ASN A 33 21.05 16.99 32.84
CA ASN A 33 22.10 16.39 32.05
C ASN A 33 21.85 14.88 31.84
N VAL A 34 21.75 14.45 30.60
CA VAL A 34 22.00 13.08 30.18
C VAL A 34 22.89 13.16 28.94
N SER A 35 24.01 12.49 29.00
CA SER A 35 25.04 12.42 27.99
C SER A 35 24.48 11.99 26.62
N SER A 36 24.70 12.86 25.64
CA SER A 36 24.34 12.65 24.24
C SER A 36 25.17 11.54 23.61
N CYS A 37 24.57 10.42 23.26
CA CYS A 37 25.06 9.60 22.18
C CYS A 37 24.68 10.28 20.84
N ASN A 38 25.69 10.78 20.14
CA ASN A 38 25.53 11.42 18.84
C ASN A 38 25.04 10.41 17.80
N ALA A 39 23.77 10.48 17.45
CA ALA A 39 23.28 9.94 16.20
C ALA A 39 23.89 10.76 15.05
N ARG A 40 24.77 10.16 14.27
CA ARG A 40 25.29 10.79 13.05
C ARG A 40 24.22 10.71 11.96
N THR A 41 23.38 11.72 11.89
CA THR A 41 22.67 12.05 10.67
C THR A 41 23.73 12.51 9.66
N ILE A 42 24.05 11.70 8.67
CA ILE A 42 24.92 12.12 7.57
C ILE A 42 24.11 13.11 6.73
N ALA A 43 24.47 14.38 6.82
CA ALA A 43 23.87 15.43 6.01
C ALA A 43 24.08 15.11 4.50
N PRO A 44 23.16 15.51 3.60
CA PRO A 44 23.26 15.26 2.18
C PRO A 44 24.22 16.27 1.51
N SER A 45 25.49 16.25 1.86
CA SER A 45 26.51 17.08 1.21
C SER A 45 27.86 16.36 1.20
N GLN A 46 27.88 15.21 0.56
CA GLN A 46 29.05 14.78 -0.19
C GLN A 46 28.54 14.14 -1.48
N THR A 47 28.64 14.91 -2.54
CA THR A 47 28.59 14.46 -3.92
C THR A 47 29.64 13.35 -4.09
N TYR A 48 29.20 12.11 -3.97
CA TYR A 48 29.92 10.94 -4.45
C TYR A 48 29.76 10.80 -5.98
N ALA A 49 29.71 11.90 -6.67
CA ALA A 49 29.62 11.95 -8.13
C ALA A 49 30.84 12.70 -8.63
N SER A 50 31.92 12.05 -8.95
CA SER A 50 32.84 12.42 -10.04
C SER A 50 34.21 11.76 -10.00
N THR A 51 34.57 10.98 -8.96
CA THR A 51 35.88 10.29 -8.94
C THR A 51 35.77 8.76 -8.94
N ASN A 52 34.58 8.17 -8.90
CA ASN A 52 34.36 6.72 -8.87
C ASN A 52 33.94 6.09 -10.21
N GLU A 53 33.63 6.85 -11.26
CA GLU A 53 33.28 6.26 -12.56
C GLU A 53 34.45 5.53 -13.24
N ILE A 54 35.69 5.89 -12.95
CA ILE A 54 36.88 5.24 -13.54
C ILE A 54 37.37 4.07 -12.67
N ALA A 55 37.00 4.00 -11.38
CA ALA A 55 37.36 2.92 -10.45
C ALA A 55 36.33 1.79 -10.36
N MET A 56 35.09 1.96 -10.88
CA MET A 56 34.04 0.94 -10.88
C MET A 56 34.30 -0.24 -11.83
N ALA A 57 35.28 -0.18 -12.70
CA ALA A 57 35.57 -1.23 -13.66
C ALA A 57 36.34 -2.46 -13.09
N GLN A 58 36.58 -2.55 -11.77
CA GLN A 58 37.45 -3.59 -11.19
C GLN A 58 36.84 -4.47 -10.07
N HIS A 59 35.63 -4.21 -9.60
CA HIS A 59 34.98 -5.08 -8.60
C HIS A 59 33.51 -5.32 -8.92
N GLU A 60 33.17 -6.53 -9.38
CA GLU A 60 31.79 -6.98 -9.53
C GLU A 60 31.35 -7.70 -8.24
N THR A 61 30.29 -7.19 -7.61
CA THR A 61 29.70 -7.76 -6.38
C THR A 61 28.52 -8.63 -6.73
N PHE A 62 28.70 -9.96 -6.63
CA PHE A 62 27.62 -10.92 -6.78
C PHE A 62 27.04 -11.29 -5.41
N ILE A 63 25.74 -11.35 -5.30
CA ILE A 63 25.02 -11.85 -4.13
C ILE A 63 24.21 -13.09 -4.50
N PRO A 64 23.96 -14.00 -3.53
CA PRO A 64 23.15 -15.18 -3.77
C PRO A 64 21.78 -14.80 -4.35
N SER A 65 21.24 -15.64 -5.26
CA SER A 65 19.94 -15.45 -5.94
C SER A 65 19.86 -14.36 -7.00
N LYS A 66 20.97 -13.74 -7.39
CA LYS A 66 21.02 -12.75 -8.47
C LYS A 66 21.86 -13.25 -9.64
N ASP A 67 21.37 -12.99 -10.86
CA ASP A 67 21.99 -13.42 -12.11
C ASP A 67 22.96 -12.38 -12.71
N ALA A 68 23.06 -11.20 -12.08
CA ALA A 68 24.02 -10.15 -12.45
C ALA A 68 24.66 -9.53 -11.21
N SER A 69 25.81 -8.86 -11.38
CA SER A 69 26.43 -8.08 -10.31
C SER A 69 25.56 -6.90 -9.89
N LEU A 70 25.68 -6.45 -8.65
CA LEU A 70 24.94 -5.30 -8.12
C LEU A 70 25.23 -4.03 -8.94
N GLU A 71 26.50 -3.81 -9.29
CA GLU A 71 26.96 -2.66 -10.07
C GLU A 71 26.33 -2.66 -11.47
N SER A 72 26.36 -3.81 -12.15
CA SER A 72 25.73 -3.97 -13.47
C SER A 72 24.22 -3.77 -13.41
N SER A 73 23.56 -4.35 -12.43
CA SER A 73 22.12 -4.19 -12.22
C SER A 73 21.75 -2.73 -11.99
N ILE A 74 22.43 -2.02 -11.07
CA ILE A 74 22.18 -0.60 -10.76
C ILE A 74 22.38 0.27 -12.01
N SER A 75 23.51 0.10 -12.72
CA SER A 75 23.81 0.87 -13.92
C SER A 75 22.76 0.66 -15.02
N THR A 76 22.36 -0.59 -15.25
CA THR A 76 21.33 -0.95 -16.23
C THR A 76 19.99 -0.32 -15.88
N LEU A 77 19.55 -0.46 -14.62
CA LEU A 77 18.26 0.06 -14.17
C LEU A 77 18.22 1.59 -14.27
N LEU A 78 19.25 2.30 -13.81
CA LEU A 78 19.32 3.77 -13.91
C LEU A 78 19.34 4.22 -15.38
N GLY A 79 20.10 3.55 -16.25
CA GLY A 79 20.13 3.86 -17.68
C GLY A 79 18.76 3.69 -18.36
N LYS A 80 18.04 2.61 -18.03
CA LYS A 80 16.68 2.37 -18.55
C LYS A 80 15.66 3.39 -18.03
N LEU A 81 15.72 3.76 -16.75
CA LEU A 81 14.88 4.82 -16.19
C LEU A 81 15.09 6.15 -16.90
N ALA A 82 16.35 6.56 -17.06
CA ALA A 82 16.69 7.79 -17.76
C ALA A 82 16.20 7.79 -19.22
N ALA A 83 16.31 6.65 -19.92
CA ALA A 83 15.86 6.52 -21.31
C ALA A 83 14.34 6.73 -21.48
N ILE A 84 13.53 6.39 -20.48
CA ILE A 84 12.08 6.61 -20.48
C ILE A 84 11.69 7.92 -19.76
N GLY A 85 12.68 8.71 -19.31
CA GLY A 85 12.49 10.05 -18.74
C GLY A 85 12.15 10.08 -17.25
N PHE A 86 12.53 9.04 -16.46
CA PHE A 86 12.47 9.07 -15.01
C PHE A 86 13.84 9.44 -14.43
N HIS A 87 13.81 10.30 -13.41
CA HIS A 87 14.98 10.76 -12.68
C HIS A 87 14.85 10.41 -11.21
N VAL A 88 15.33 9.21 -10.84
CA VAL A 88 15.21 8.70 -9.49
C VAL A 88 16.32 9.26 -8.61
N GLU A 89 15.90 9.84 -7.47
CA GLU A 89 16.77 10.43 -6.45
C GLU A 89 16.71 9.61 -5.16
N GLU A 90 17.87 9.46 -4.51
CA GLU A 90 18.00 8.88 -3.18
C GLU A 90 17.72 9.94 -2.11
N ARG A 91 16.60 9.83 -1.40
CA ARG A 91 16.14 10.84 -0.43
C ARG A 91 16.68 10.62 0.98
N SER A 92 16.79 9.37 1.40
CA SER A 92 17.29 9.04 2.72
C SER A 92 17.93 7.66 2.74
N TRP A 93 18.91 7.52 3.63
CA TRP A 93 19.61 6.29 3.92
C TRP A 93 19.56 5.98 5.40
N LEU A 94 19.34 4.72 5.76
CA LEU A 94 19.37 4.21 7.12
C LEU A 94 20.36 3.05 7.22
N ASN A 95 21.28 3.11 8.19
CA ASN A 95 22.22 2.04 8.52
C ASN A 95 22.64 2.19 10.00
N GLU A 96 21.70 2.07 10.89
CA GLU A 96 21.95 2.18 12.34
C GLU A 96 22.51 0.88 12.93
N ILE A 97 22.28 -0.24 12.25
CA ILE A 97 22.81 -1.56 12.58
C ILE A 97 23.72 -2.04 11.45
N GLU A 98 24.88 -2.52 11.79
CA GLU A 98 25.85 -3.08 10.85
C GLU A 98 25.20 -4.17 9.96
N ASN A 99 25.48 -4.13 8.66
CA ASN A 99 24.92 -5.04 7.64
C ASN A 99 23.38 -5.01 7.50
N ILE A 100 22.73 -3.94 7.96
CA ILE A 100 21.31 -3.70 7.68
C ILE A 100 21.20 -2.29 7.08
N TRP A 101 20.89 -2.22 5.79
CA TRP A 101 20.78 -0.99 5.03
C TRP A 101 19.38 -0.81 4.48
N SER A 102 18.88 0.40 4.52
CA SER A 102 17.66 0.81 3.83
C SER A 102 17.88 2.12 3.10
N VAL A 103 17.24 2.27 1.93
CA VAL A 103 17.26 3.49 1.12
C VAL A 103 15.86 3.81 0.62
N HIS A 104 15.47 5.07 0.72
CA HIS A 104 14.26 5.61 0.11
C HIS A 104 14.63 6.32 -1.21
N VAL A 105 14.01 5.90 -2.30
CA VAL A 105 14.19 6.51 -3.63
C VAL A 105 12.86 7.01 -4.17
N THR A 106 12.89 8.12 -4.92
CA THR A 106 11.69 8.73 -5.51
C THR A 106 11.99 9.35 -6.88
N ASP A 107 10.99 9.41 -7.76
CA ASP A 107 11.10 10.21 -8.98
C ASP A 107 11.05 11.70 -8.65
N SER A 108 11.98 12.50 -9.23
CA SER A 108 12.07 13.93 -8.97
C SER A 108 10.87 14.72 -9.51
N ASP A 109 10.26 14.25 -10.60
CA ASP A 109 9.10 14.90 -11.24
C ASP A 109 7.79 14.57 -10.55
N CYS A 110 7.70 13.38 -9.92
CA CYS A 110 6.50 12.89 -9.23
C CYS A 110 6.87 12.11 -7.97
N THR A 111 6.92 12.79 -6.84
CA THR A 111 7.34 12.21 -5.56
C THR A 111 6.39 11.14 -5.01
N ARG A 112 5.23 10.93 -5.65
CA ARG A 112 4.34 9.81 -5.36
C ARG A 112 4.84 8.47 -5.91
N LEU A 113 5.79 8.51 -6.85
CA LEU A 113 6.46 7.32 -7.34
C LEU A 113 7.74 7.13 -6.51
N PHE A 114 7.69 6.21 -5.59
CA PHE A 114 8.82 5.90 -4.71
C PHE A 114 8.89 4.41 -4.38
N SER A 115 10.05 3.98 -3.90
CA SER A 115 10.26 2.65 -3.33
C SER A 115 11.28 2.69 -2.18
N ASN A 116 11.29 1.63 -1.37
CA ASN A 116 12.20 1.47 -0.24
C ASN A 116 13.01 0.19 -0.42
N GLY A 117 14.29 0.35 -0.72
CA GLY A 117 15.19 -0.80 -0.81
C GLY A 117 15.78 -1.19 0.53
N LYS A 118 16.10 -2.48 0.66
CA LYS A 118 16.79 -3.06 1.81
C LYS A 118 17.87 -4.05 1.38
N GLY A 119 18.86 -4.25 2.23
CA GLY A 119 19.91 -5.24 1.96
C GLY A 119 21.02 -5.27 2.99
N GLY A 120 21.87 -6.27 2.91
CA GLY A 120 23.06 -6.42 3.76
C GLY A 120 24.20 -5.43 3.43
N SER A 121 24.08 -4.62 2.38
CA SER A 121 25.02 -3.56 2.00
C SER A 121 24.30 -2.41 1.33
N ALA A 122 24.95 -1.24 1.23
CA ALA A 122 24.40 -0.08 0.52
C ALA A 122 24.08 -0.39 -0.94
N LEU A 123 24.96 -1.11 -1.66
CA LEU A 123 24.72 -1.54 -3.04
C LEU A 123 23.51 -2.46 -3.16
N ALA A 124 23.37 -3.43 -2.24
CA ALA A 124 22.22 -4.34 -2.24
C ALA A 124 20.90 -3.59 -1.97
N ALA A 125 20.89 -2.66 -1.02
CA ALA A 125 19.72 -1.82 -0.74
C ALA A 125 19.34 -0.95 -1.94
N ARG A 126 20.33 -0.34 -2.61
CA ARG A 126 20.12 0.46 -3.82
C ARG A 126 19.57 -0.36 -4.98
N ALA A 127 20.16 -1.52 -5.26
CA ALA A 127 19.66 -2.43 -6.29
C ALA A 127 18.22 -2.90 -5.99
N SER A 128 17.93 -3.21 -4.71
CA SER A 128 16.58 -3.56 -4.24
C SER A 128 15.58 -2.43 -4.50
N ALA A 129 15.89 -1.18 -4.13
CA ALA A 129 15.02 -0.03 -4.36
C ALA A 129 14.72 0.17 -5.86
N LEU A 130 15.75 0.14 -6.71
CA LEU A 130 15.58 0.31 -8.15
C LEU A 130 14.79 -0.86 -8.78
N GLY A 131 15.02 -2.09 -8.31
CA GLY A 131 14.27 -3.27 -8.74
C GLY A 131 12.79 -3.14 -8.41
N GLU A 132 12.45 -2.75 -7.19
CA GLU A 132 11.07 -2.50 -6.76
C GLU A 132 10.44 -1.33 -7.54
N PHE A 133 11.21 -0.28 -7.83
CA PHE A 133 10.71 0.83 -8.65
C PHE A 133 10.32 0.35 -10.06
N PHE A 134 11.14 -0.50 -10.72
CA PHE A 134 10.81 -1.11 -12.00
C PHE A 134 9.64 -2.09 -11.93
N GLU A 135 9.56 -2.89 -10.89
CA GLU A 135 8.41 -3.76 -10.62
C GLU A 135 7.11 -2.95 -10.67
N ARG A 136 7.06 -1.85 -9.93
CA ARG A 136 5.88 -0.98 -9.83
C ARG A 136 5.57 -0.24 -11.13
N LEU A 137 6.59 0.17 -11.90
CA LEU A 137 6.42 0.75 -13.23
C LEU A 137 5.89 -0.29 -14.23
N GLY A 138 6.54 -1.46 -14.31
CA GLY A 138 6.23 -2.51 -15.28
C GLY A 138 4.84 -3.10 -15.10
N THR A 139 4.39 -3.21 -13.85
CA THR A 139 3.05 -3.74 -13.48
C THR A 139 1.97 -2.65 -13.38
N ASN A 140 2.27 -1.39 -13.67
CA ASN A 140 1.38 -0.23 -13.47
C ASN A 140 0.95 -0.04 -12.00
N TYR A 141 1.63 -0.62 -11.02
CA TYR A 141 1.17 -0.62 -9.63
C TYR A 141 1.12 0.78 -9.02
N PHE A 142 2.01 1.69 -9.38
CA PHE A 142 1.99 3.08 -8.90
C PHE A 142 0.66 3.81 -9.17
N TRP A 143 -0.14 3.32 -10.11
CA TRP A 143 -1.40 3.94 -10.52
C TRP A 143 -2.64 3.14 -10.13
N THR A 144 -2.49 1.98 -9.48
CA THR A 144 -3.61 1.06 -9.16
C THR A 144 -4.74 1.74 -8.38
N HIS A 145 -4.42 2.69 -7.50
CA HIS A 145 -5.40 3.38 -6.66
C HIS A 145 -5.83 4.75 -7.20
N PHE A 146 -5.40 5.12 -8.42
CA PHE A 146 -5.66 6.44 -8.97
C PHE A 146 -6.48 6.37 -10.26
N TYR A 147 -7.39 7.32 -10.41
CA TYR A 147 -8.13 7.48 -11.65
C TYR A 147 -7.21 8.03 -12.75
N LEU A 148 -7.19 7.36 -13.89
CA LEU A 148 -6.28 7.73 -14.99
C LEU A 148 -6.80 8.86 -15.89
N GLY A 149 -8.00 9.37 -15.61
CA GLY A 149 -8.61 10.44 -16.39
C GLY A 149 -9.36 9.94 -17.63
N GLU A 150 -10.31 10.74 -18.08
CA GLU A 150 -11.17 10.39 -19.22
C GLU A 150 -10.39 10.19 -20.51
N LYS A 151 -9.34 10.99 -20.73
CA LYS A 151 -8.46 10.88 -21.91
C LYS A 151 -7.79 9.51 -22.00
N ILE A 152 -7.25 9.01 -20.89
CA ILE A 152 -6.58 7.70 -20.84
C ILE A 152 -7.62 6.59 -20.88
N ALA A 153 -8.72 6.69 -20.12
CA ALA A 153 -9.81 5.72 -20.09
C ALA A 153 -10.43 5.46 -21.47
N ASN A 154 -10.38 6.45 -22.37
CA ASN A 154 -10.88 6.35 -23.74
C ASN A 154 -9.79 6.07 -24.78
N SER A 155 -8.54 5.86 -24.39
CA SER A 155 -7.44 5.57 -25.31
C SER A 155 -7.54 4.15 -25.93
N LYS A 156 -6.68 3.85 -26.93
CA LYS A 156 -6.66 2.56 -27.61
C LYS A 156 -6.51 1.39 -26.63
N PHE A 157 -5.66 1.55 -25.61
CA PHE A 157 -5.56 0.68 -24.44
C PHE A 157 -5.31 1.56 -23.21
N VAL A 158 -5.73 1.06 -22.05
CA VAL A 158 -5.55 1.75 -20.77
C VAL A 158 -4.34 1.19 -20.02
N HIS A 159 -4.30 -0.11 -19.82
CA HIS A 159 -3.25 -0.77 -19.04
C HIS A 159 -2.16 -1.37 -19.95
N TYR A 160 -2.53 -2.22 -20.90
CA TYR A 160 -1.60 -2.90 -21.81
C TYR A 160 -2.23 -3.13 -23.19
N PRO A 161 -1.41 -3.19 -24.27
CA PRO A 161 -1.90 -3.39 -25.62
C PRO A 161 -2.69 -4.69 -25.86
N ASN A 162 -2.46 -5.71 -25.02
CA ASN A 162 -3.12 -7.01 -25.07
C ASN A 162 -4.32 -7.13 -24.12
N GLU A 163 -4.74 -6.05 -23.47
CA GLU A 163 -5.94 -6.02 -22.65
C GLU A 163 -7.19 -6.30 -23.47
N GLN A 164 -8.19 -6.91 -22.84
CA GLN A 164 -9.47 -7.18 -23.47
C GLN A 164 -10.61 -6.58 -22.67
N TRP A 165 -11.58 -6.00 -23.38
CA TRP A 165 -12.73 -5.33 -22.79
C TRP A 165 -14.02 -6.11 -23.02
N PHE A 166 -14.83 -6.20 -21.99
CA PHE A 166 -16.12 -6.88 -22.01
C PHE A 166 -17.23 -5.87 -21.66
N PRO A 167 -18.04 -5.45 -22.65
CA PRO A 167 -19.15 -4.53 -22.40
C PRO A 167 -20.15 -5.11 -21.39
N VAL A 168 -20.58 -4.30 -20.45
CA VAL A 168 -21.51 -4.70 -19.37
C VAL A 168 -22.63 -3.67 -19.29
N LYS A 169 -23.86 -4.14 -19.22
CA LYS A 169 -25.02 -3.28 -18.94
C LYS A 169 -25.08 -2.96 -17.44
N PRO A 170 -25.51 -1.75 -17.06
CA PRO A 170 -25.75 -1.44 -15.65
C PRO A 170 -26.68 -2.47 -15.00
N GLY A 171 -26.31 -2.96 -13.80
CA GLY A 171 -27.06 -3.97 -13.06
C GLY A 171 -26.95 -5.39 -13.61
N ALA A 172 -26.09 -5.66 -14.61
CA ALA A 172 -25.88 -7.01 -15.14
C ALA A 172 -25.29 -7.92 -14.05
N LYS A 173 -26.00 -9.03 -13.75
CA LYS A 173 -25.58 -9.99 -12.73
C LYS A 173 -24.56 -10.99 -13.26
N ALA A 174 -24.80 -11.54 -14.44
CA ALA A 174 -23.96 -12.59 -15.02
C ALA A 174 -22.66 -12.03 -15.61
N TRP A 175 -21.56 -12.67 -15.27
CA TRP A 175 -20.26 -12.34 -15.86
C TRP A 175 -20.20 -12.71 -17.34
N PRO A 176 -19.60 -11.87 -18.19
CA PRO A 176 -19.46 -12.16 -19.62
C PRO A 176 -18.69 -13.46 -19.87
N LYS A 177 -19.05 -14.16 -20.96
CA LYS A 177 -18.28 -15.32 -21.41
C LYS A 177 -16.86 -14.90 -21.81
N GLY A 178 -15.88 -15.69 -21.41
CA GLY A 178 -14.46 -15.44 -21.72
C GLY A 178 -13.69 -14.74 -20.62
N ILE A 179 -14.36 -14.10 -19.66
CA ILE A 179 -13.71 -13.64 -18.43
C ILE A 179 -13.44 -14.86 -17.57
N LEU A 180 -12.17 -15.07 -17.20
CA LEU A 180 -11.71 -16.21 -16.39
C LEU A 180 -12.11 -17.58 -17.01
N ASN A 181 -11.64 -18.65 -16.44
CA ASN A 181 -12.18 -19.99 -16.72
C ASN A 181 -13.26 -20.35 -15.68
N THR A 182 -13.94 -21.47 -15.86
CA THR A 182 -15.04 -21.90 -14.99
C THR A 182 -14.61 -22.11 -13.54
N GLU A 183 -13.38 -22.61 -13.31
CA GLU A 183 -12.82 -22.86 -11.98
C GLU A 183 -12.57 -21.54 -11.25
N LEU A 184 -11.94 -20.58 -11.94
CA LEU A 184 -11.68 -19.25 -11.39
C LEU A 184 -12.97 -18.45 -11.16
N GLN A 185 -13.96 -18.56 -12.06
CA GLN A 185 -15.26 -17.91 -11.83
C GLN A 185 -15.94 -18.46 -10.56
N LYS A 186 -15.88 -19.79 -10.35
CA LYS A 186 -16.40 -20.39 -9.13
C LYS A 186 -15.60 -19.98 -7.90
N PHE A 187 -14.28 -19.81 -8.03
CA PHE A 187 -13.42 -19.38 -6.95
C PHE A 187 -13.73 -17.95 -6.50
N TYR A 188 -13.77 -16.98 -7.44
CA TYR A 188 -13.99 -15.57 -7.10
C TYR A 188 -15.46 -15.19 -6.87
N ASN A 189 -16.39 -16.01 -7.25
CA ASN A 189 -17.84 -15.72 -7.12
C ASN A 189 -18.64 -17.00 -6.87
N PRO A 190 -18.34 -17.70 -5.73
CA PRO A 190 -18.93 -19.02 -5.44
C PRO A 190 -20.46 -18.95 -5.38
N ASP A 191 -21.02 -17.93 -4.77
CA ASP A 191 -22.45 -17.73 -4.55
C ASP A 191 -23.11 -16.87 -5.63
N LYS A 192 -22.37 -16.47 -6.65
CA LYS A 192 -22.84 -15.56 -7.72
C LYS A 192 -23.36 -14.22 -7.19
N ALA A 193 -22.86 -13.78 -6.06
CA ALA A 193 -23.26 -12.55 -5.39
C ALA A 193 -22.65 -11.30 -6.06
N VAL A 194 -21.44 -11.42 -6.63
CA VAL A 194 -20.75 -10.32 -7.31
C VAL A 194 -21.33 -10.14 -8.71
N ARG A 195 -21.90 -8.96 -8.97
CA ARG A 195 -22.44 -8.60 -10.28
C ARG A 195 -21.32 -8.23 -11.26
N ALA A 196 -21.60 -8.37 -12.56
CA ALA A 196 -20.63 -8.03 -13.61
C ALA A 196 -20.20 -6.54 -13.58
N ASP A 197 -21.12 -5.62 -13.26
CA ASP A 197 -20.81 -4.20 -13.18
C ASP A 197 -19.89 -3.83 -11.99
N GLN A 198 -19.79 -4.69 -10.99
CA GLN A 198 -18.83 -4.54 -9.87
C GLN A 198 -17.40 -4.91 -10.27
N LEU A 199 -17.16 -5.46 -11.45
CA LEU A 199 -15.82 -5.76 -11.98
C LEU A 199 -15.22 -4.62 -12.83
N ILE A 200 -15.91 -3.48 -12.95
CA ILE A 200 -15.36 -2.28 -13.60
C ILE A 200 -14.34 -1.64 -12.66
N ASP A 201 -13.12 -1.53 -13.12
CA ASP A 201 -12.02 -1.04 -12.27
C ASP A 201 -12.12 0.46 -11.97
N LEU A 202 -11.46 0.88 -10.87
CA LEU A 202 -11.40 2.27 -10.44
C LEU A 202 -10.57 3.15 -11.37
N ASN A 203 -9.50 2.61 -11.95
CA ASN A 203 -8.49 3.38 -12.69
C ASN A 203 -9.03 3.93 -14.01
N SER A 204 -9.63 3.06 -14.83
CA SER A 204 -10.19 3.48 -16.10
C SER A 204 -11.54 4.17 -15.94
N GLY A 205 -12.36 3.72 -14.98
CA GLY A 205 -13.68 4.30 -14.70
C GLY A 205 -14.62 4.37 -15.91
N ASN A 206 -14.38 3.57 -16.94
CA ASN A 206 -15.11 3.65 -18.20
C ASN A 206 -16.20 2.59 -18.29
N ALA A 207 -17.35 2.89 -17.70
CA ALA A 207 -18.50 1.99 -17.71
C ALA A 207 -19.02 1.66 -19.13
N THR A 208 -18.79 2.52 -20.12
CA THR A 208 -19.22 2.26 -21.51
C THR A 208 -18.37 1.18 -22.18
N ARG A 209 -17.10 1.04 -21.82
CA ARG A 209 -16.23 -0.05 -22.27
C ARG A 209 -16.48 -1.34 -21.50
N GLY A 210 -16.89 -1.23 -20.24
CA GLY A 210 -17.17 -2.35 -19.34
C GLY A 210 -15.94 -2.83 -18.57
N ILE A 211 -15.76 -4.14 -18.49
CA ILE A 211 -14.71 -4.78 -17.71
C ILE A 211 -13.43 -4.87 -18.52
N CYS A 212 -12.34 -4.30 -17.99
CA CYS A 212 -10.99 -4.49 -18.51
C CYS A 212 -10.36 -5.76 -17.91
N THR A 213 -9.76 -6.59 -18.75
CA THR A 213 -9.08 -7.82 -18.33
C THR A 213 -7.66 -7.88 -18.89
N ILE A 214 -6.77 -8.46 -18.11
CA ILE A 214 -5.38 -8.73 -18.51
C ILE A 214 -5.21 -10.23 -18.71
N PRO A 215 -4.56 -10.68 -19.83
CA PRO A 215 -4.29 -12.10 -20.05
C PRO A 215 -3.18 -12.60 -19.12
N TYR A 216 -3.46 -13.69 -18.41
CA TYR A 216 -2.52 -14.46 -17.61
C TYR A 216 -2.37 -15.85 -18.20
N THR A 217 -1.13 -16.34 -18.24
CA THR A 217 -0.82 -17.71 -18.70
C THR A 217 -0.75 -18.65 -17.51
N ARG A 218 -1.57 -19.71 -17.52
CA ARG A 218 -1.46 -20.78 -16.53
C ARG A 218 -0.22 -21.63 -16.85
N LEU A 219 0.69 -21.74 -15.90
CA LEU A 219 1.98 -22.42 -16.14
C LEU A 219 1.81 -23.93 -16.41
N ARG A 220 0.83 -24.58 -15.80
CA ARG A 220 0.63 -26.03 -15.92
C ARG A 220 0.35 -26.50 -17.36
N ASP A 221 -0.35 -25.73 -18.15
CA ASP A 221 -0.80 -26.13 -19.50
C ASP A 221 -0.72 -25.03 -20.57
N GLY A 222 -0.20 -23.86 -20.22
CA GLY A 222 -0.05 -22.73 -21.12
C GLY A 222 -1.37 -22.02 -21.51
N LYS A 223 -2.51 -22.37 -20.91
CA LYS A 223 -3.80 -21.75 -21.23
C LYS A 223 -3.87 -20.33 -20.67
N THR A 224 -4.52 -19.45 -21.44
CA THR A 224 -4.75 -18.07 -21.05
C THR A 224 -6.03 -17.93 -20.24
N ALA A 225 -5.97 -17.21 -19.12
CA ALA A 225 -7.10 -16.70 -18.36
C ALA A 225 -7.15 -15.17 -18.47
N LEU A 226 -8.31 -14.61 -18.79
CA LEU A 226 -8.53 -13.17 -18.82
C LEU A 226 -9.01 -12.71 -17.44
N VAL A 227 -8.10 -12.11 -16.66
CA VAL A 227 -8.35 -11.71 -15.27
C VAL A 227 -8.77 -10.24 -15.22
N PRO A 228 -9.93 -9.89 -14.62
CA PRO A 228 -10.35 -8.51 -14.47
C PRO A 228 -9.35 -7.67 -13.67
N VAL A 229 -9.05 -6.46 -14.15
CA VAL A 229 -8.18 -5.51 -13.45
C VAL A 229 -8.71 -5.22 -12.04
N ASN A 230 -10.04 -5.12 -11.91
CA ASN A 230 -10.69 -4.95 -10.61
C ASN A 230 -10.37 -6.09 -9.62
N VAL A 231 -10.44 -7.36 -10.06
CA VAL A 231 -10.05 -8.52 -9.21
C VAL A 231 -8.59 -8.40 -8.78
N ILE A 232 -7.70 -8.08 -9.73
CA ILE A 232 -6.27 -7.93 -9.45
C ILE A 232 -6.03 -6.86 -8.39
N GLY A 233 -6.66 -5.70 -8.53
CA GLY A 233 -6.48 -4.56 -7.63
C GLY A 233 -7.08 -4.76 -6.24
N ASN A 234 -8.30 -5.33 -6.16
CA ASN A 234 -9.00 -5.49 -4.89
C ASN A 234 -8.53 -6.69 -4.06
N ILE A 235 -8.08 -7.79 -4.70
CA ILE A 235 -7.76 -9.03 -3.96
C ILE A 235 -6.26 -9.20 -3.75
N TYR A 236 -5.45 -8.92 -4.76
CA TYR A 236 -4.01 -9.26 -4.74
C TYR A 236 -3.09 -8.10 -4.39
N VAL A 237 -3.55 -6.87 -4.55
CA VAL A 237 -2.80 -5.63 -4.26
C VAL A 237 -1.40 -5.65 -4.91
N SER A 238 -0.32 -5.71 -4.11
CA SER A 238 1.07 -5.81 -4.60
C SER A 238 1.62 -7.23 -4.61
N ASN A 239 0.90 -8.22 -4.08
CA ASN A 239 1.41 -9.57 -3.94
C ASN A 239 1.70 -10.24 -5.30
N GLY A 240 2.80 -10.97 -5.37
CA GLY A 240 3.22 -11.71 -6.55
C GLY A 240 3.78 -10.85 -7.70
N MET A 241 4.16 -9.60 -7.46
CA MET A 241 4.87 -8.76 -8.42
C MET A 241 6.39 -8.93 -8.24
N SER A 242 7.15 -8.75 -9.31
CA SER A 242 8.59 -8.64 -9.24
C SER A 242 9.20 -8.10 -10.54
N ALA A 243 10.42 -7.53 -10.43
CA ALA A 243 11.32 -7.28 -11.55
C ALA A 243 12.69 -7.93 -11.27
N GLY A 244 13.44 -8.26 -12.29
CA GLY A 244 14.76 -8.89 -12.14
C GLY A 244 15.61 -8.86 -13.40
N ASN A 245 16.87 -9.26 -13.27
CA ASN A 245 17.81 -9.33 -14.37
C ASN A 245 17.41 -10.41 -15.39
N THR A 246 16.77 -11.48 -14.93
CA THR A 246 16.25 -12.57 -15.75
C THR A 246 14.83 -12.93 -15.35
N MET A 247 14.13 -13.63 -16.26
CA MET A 247 12.80 -14.14 -16.00
C MET A 247 12.74 -15.05 -14.76
N LYS A 248 13.69 -15.96 -14.62
CA LYS A 248 13.71 -16.91 -13.50
C LYS A 248 14.00 -16.21 -12.18
N GLU A 249 14.92 -15.24 -12.16
CA GLU A 249 15.20 -14.40 -10.99
C GLU A 249 13.93 -13.68 -10.53
N ALA A 250 13.26 -12.94 -11.44
CA ALA A 250 12.06 -12.19 -11.10
C ALA A 250 10.92 -13.09 -10.63
N ARG A 251 10.64 -14.18 -11.37
CA ARG A 251 9.56 -15.10 -10.99
C ARG A 251 9.83 -15.82 -9.67
N THR A 252 11.10 -16.19 -9.37
CA THR A 252 11.47 -16.72 -8.05
C THR A 252 11.17 -15.73 -6.94
N GLN A 253 11.51 -14.46 -7.16
CA GLN A 253 11.22 -13.39 -6.20
C GLN A 253 9.71 -13.23 -5.97
N ALA A 254 8.89 -13.19 -7.03
CA ALA A 254 7.44 -13.10 -6.93
C ALA A 254 6.82 -14.30 -6.18
N LEU A 255 7.27 -15.53 -6.52
CA LEU A 255 6.80 -16.75 -5.84
C LEU A 255 7.27 -16.81 -4.38
N ALA A 256 8.48 -16.37 -4.08
CA ALA A 256 8.99 -16.29 -2.71
C ALA A 256 8.13 -15.33 -1.87
N GLU A 257 7.76 -14.17 -2.41
CA GLU A 257 6.86 -13.23 -1.72
C GLU A 257 5.48 -13.84 -1.44
N ILE A 258 4.94 -14.60 -2.39
CA ILE A 258 3.67 -15.33 -2.17
C ILE A 258 3.80 -16.32 -1.02
N PHE A 259 4.89 -17.12 -0.97
CA PHE A 259 5.16 -18.01 0.16
C PHE A 259 5.30 -17.26 1.48
N GLU A 260 6.05 -16.14 1.47
CA GLU A 260 6.27 -15.32 2.66
C GLU A 260 4.93 -14.90 3.28
N ARG A 261 4.03 -14.36 2.47
CA ARG A 261 2.75 -13.81 2.92
C ARG A 261 1.75 -14.89 3.32
N ASP A 262 1.58 -15.94 2.51
CA ASP A 262 0.69 -17.06 2.84
C ASP A 262 1.10 -17.74 4.15
N ILE A 263 2.40 -18.04 4.30
CA ILE A 263 2.91 -18.72 5.49
C ILE A 263 2.89 -17.80 6.72
N LYS A 264 3.22 -16.51 6.56
CA LYS A 264 3.07 -15.50 7.61
C LYS A 264 1.64 -15.44 8.13
N PHE A 265 0.65 -15.31 7.25
CA PHE A 265 -0.76 -15.27 7.63
C PHE A 265 -1.21 -16.54 8.33
N LYS A 266 -0.81 -17.70 7.82
CA LYS A 266 -1.10 -19.00 8.44
C LYS A 266 -0.51 -19.11 9.85
N ILE A 267 0.75 -18.72 10.04
CA ILE A 267 1.43 -18.75 11.34
C ILE A 267 0.73 -17.83 12.35
N ILE A 268 0.40 -16.59 11.94
CA ILE A 268 -0.24 -15.62 12.82
C ILE A 268 -1.66 -16.05 13.18
N ARG A 269 -2.47 -16.38 12.17
CA ARG A 269 -3.85 -16.80 12.34
C ARG A 269 -3.98 -18.05 13.23
N ASP A 270 -3.14 -19.05 12.99
CA ASP A 270 -3.22 -20.34 13.69
C ASP A 270 -2.41 -20.32 15.01
N GLY A 271 -1.69 -19.24 15.33
CA GLY A 271 -0.89 -19.09 16.56
C GLY A 271 0.24 -20.12 16.66
N ILE A 272 0.91 -20.43 15.53
CA ILE A 272 1.94 -21.47 15.47
C ILE A 272 3.21 -21.00 16.18
N CYS A 273 3.68 -21.78 17.15
CA CYS A 273 4.96 -21.56 17.81
C CYS A 273 6.12 -22.15 17.01
N LEU A 274 6.97 -21.26 16.50
CA LEU A 274 8.09 -21.61 15.63
C LEU A 274 9.33 -22.08 16.41
N PRO A 275 10.09 -23.06 15.90
CA PRO A 275 11.34 -23.47 16.54
C PRO A 275 12.46 -22.44 16.34
N ASP A 276 13.34 -22.33 17.34
CA ASP A 276 14.53 -21.49 17.24
C ASP A 276 15.52 -22.04 16.23
N VAL A 277 16.15 -21.14 15.46
CA VAL A 277 17.31 -21.46 14.65
C VAL A 277 18.53 -21.57 15.58
N PRO A 278 19.24 -22.72 15.60
CA PRO A 278 20.41 -22.87 16.45
C PRO A 278 21.50 -21.84 16.13
N GLU A 279 22.13 -21.23 17.14
CA GLU A 279 23.20 -20.24 16.97
C GLU A 279 24.34 -20.72 16.06
N LYS A 280 24.67 -22.03 16.10
CA LYS A 280 25.65 -22.63 15.19
C LYS A 280 25.27 -22.51 13.71
N VAL A 281 23.96 -22.48 13.39
CA VAL A 281 23.44 -22.31 12.02
C VAL A 281 23.51 -20.84 11.63
N ILE A 282 23.08 -19.93 12.50
CA ILE A 282 23.14 -18.48 12.29
C ILE A 282 24.62 -18.06 12.04
N ASN A 283 25.56 -18.59 12.81
CA ASN A 283 26.98 -18.26 12.70
C ASN A 283 27.66 -18.76 11.40
N ARG A 284 26.99 -19.57 10.56
CA ARG A 284 27.45 -19.86 9.19
C ARG A 284 27.42 -18.62 8.30
N TYR A 285 26.60 -17.62 8.66
CA TYR A 285 26.36 -16.40 7.91
C TYR A 285 26.85 -15.18 8.71
N PRO A 286 28.16 -14.86 8.70
CA PRO A 286 28.77 -13.88 9.61
C PRO A 286 28.13 -12.49 9.56
N ARG A 287 27.69 -12.03 8.38
CA ARG A 287 27.07 -10.71 8.20
C ARG A 287 25.69 -10.65 8.86
N ILE A 288 24.88 -11.68 8.69
CA ILE A 288 23.56 -11.82 9.31
C ILE A 288 23.72 -11.91 10.84
N ALA A 289 24.65 -12.76 11.31
CA ALA A 289 24.94 -12.91 12.73
C ALA A 289 25.42 -11.59 13.37
N ALA A 290 26.19 -10.76 12.64
CA ALA A 290 26.60 -9.43 13.12
C ALA A 290 25.40 -8.48 13.26
N GLY A 291 24.49 -8.45 12.27
CA GLY A 291 23.27 -7.66 12.36
C GLY A 291 22.38 -8.04 13.55
N ILE A 292 22.17 -9.35 13.77
CA ILE A 292 21.41 -9.87 14.92
C ILE A 292 22.07 -9.45 16.24
N ARG A 293 23.40 -9.58 16.37
CA ARG A 293 24.12 -9.12 17.56
C ARG A 293 24.02 -7.60 17.74
N GLY A 294 24.04 -6.84 16.65
CA GLY A 294 23.86 -5.38 16.67
C GLY A 294 22.51 -4.98 17.27
N LEU A 295 21.41 -5.61 16.84
CA LEU A 295 20.06 -5.38 17.38
C LEU A 295 19.98 -5.76 18.86
N ARG A 296 20.54 -6.91 19.27
CA ARG A 296 20.60 -7.32 20.69
C ARG A 296 21.39 -6.31 21.52
N LYS A 297 22.52 -5.80 20.99
CA LYS A 297 23.33 -4.75 21.66
C LYS A 297 22.59 -3.41 21.77
N ALA A 298 21.71 -3.10 20.82
CA ALA A 298 20.84 -1.92 20.88
C ALA A 298 19.72 -2.05 21.92
N GLY A 299 19.57 -3.21 22.56
CA GLY A 299 18.65 -3.43 23.68
C GLY A 299 17.35 -4.17 23.30
N PHE A 300 17.25 -4.71 22.10
CA PHE A 300 16.07 -5.48 21.67
C PHE A 300 16.23 -6.98 21.98
N GLY A 301 15.12 -7.63 22.33
CA GLY A 301 15.02 -9.08 22.28
C GLY A 301 14.90 -9.53 20.82
N ILE A 302 15.75 -10.44 20.36
CA ILE A 302 15.70 -10.94 18.97
C ILE A 302 15.57 -12.46 18.99
N LEU A 303 14.48 -12.95 18.42
CA LEU A 303 14.21 -14.36 18.16
C LEU A 303 14.41 -14.63 16.67
N VAL A 304 15.22 -15.64 16.35
CA VAL A 304 15.42 -16.10 14.97
C VAL A 304 14.74 -17.46 14.86
N LYS A 305 13.69 -17.53 14.04
CA LYS A 305 12.77 -18.66 14.01
C LYS A 305 12.70 -19.28 12.62
N ASP A 306 12.60 -20.62 12.57
CA ASP A 306 12.32 -21.37 11.36
C ASP A 306 10.81 -21.37 11.08
N ALA A 307 10.38 -20.62 10.07
CA ALA A 307 8.99 -20.51 9.64
C ALA A 307 8.65 -21.48 8.50
N SER A 308 9.49 -22.50 8.26
CA SER A 308 9.32 -23.45 7.14
C SER A 308 8.19 -24.47 7.33
N LEU A 309 7.52 -24.48 8.47
CA LEU A 309 6.52 -25.48 8.87
C LEU A 309 7.04 -26.91 8.72
N GLY A 310 8.24 -27.15 9.29
CA GLY A 310 8.91 -28.45 9.25
C GLY A 310 9.63 -28.77 7.95
N GLY A 311 10.22 -27.77 7.30
CA GLY A 311 10.98 -27.90 6.06
C GLY A 311 10.10 -28.00 4.80
N LYS A 312 8.84 -27.58 4.87
CA LYS A 312 7.92 -27.63 3.72
C LYS A 312 7.98 -26.38 2.86
N TYR A 313 8.25 -25.23 3.47
CA TYR A 313 8.20 -23.91 2.81
C TYR A 313 9.49 -23.13 3.03
N PRO A 314 9.86 -22.21 2.11
CA PRO A 314 11.16 -21.55 2.12
C PRO A 314 11.12 -20.25 2.93
N VAL A 315 10.60 -20.29 4.18
CA VAL A 315 10.29 -19.11 4.97
C VAL A 315 11.04 -19.10 6.29
N MET A 316 11.57 -17.93 6.65
CA MET A 316 12.22 -17.61 7.93
C MET A 316 11.51 -16.46 8.62
N SER A 317 11.65 -16.37 9.95
CA SER A 317 11.18 -15.21 10.71
C SER A 317 12.27 -14.68 11.64
N VAL A 318 12.34 -13.36 11.74
CA VAL A 318 13.11 -12.66 12.77
C VAL A 318 12.13 -11.77 13.54
N THR A 319 11.96 -12.06 14.82
CA THR A 319 11.01 -11.36 15.68
C THR A 319 11.75 -10.46 16.65
N LEU A 320 11.34 -9.19 16.70
CA LEU A 320 11.84 -8.18 17.63
C LEU A 320 10.86 -8.05 18.79
N LEU A 321 11.42 -8.08 20.02
CA LEU A 321 10.70 -7.80 21.25
C LEU A 321 11.28 -6.51 21.84
N HIS A 322 10.43 -5.54 22.11
CA HIS A 322 10.82 -4.25 22.63
C HIS A 322 10.63 -4.19 24.16
N PRO A 323 11.72 -4.26 24.99
CA PRO A 323 11.57 -4.45 26.44
C PRO A 323 10.97 -3.24 27.18
N LYS A 324 10.98 -2.04 26.55
CA LYS A 324 10.50 -0.81 27.20
C LYS A 324 8.99 -0.63 27.10
N ASP A 325 8.40 -0.96 25.96
CA ASP A 325 6.96 -0.81 25.70
C ASP A 325 6.21 -2.15 25.55
N GLN A 326 6.96 -3.28 25.63
CA GLN A 326 6.45 -4.65 25.50
C GLN A 326 5.89 -4.98 24.12
N GLY A 327 6.14 -4.13 23.13
CA GLY A 327 5.74 -4.34 21.76
C GLY A 327 6.47 -5.51 21.10
N ILE A 328 5.80 -6.17 20.16
CA ILE A 328 6.36 -7.26 19.36
C ILE A 328 6.21 -6.96 17.87
N PHE A 329 7.27 -7.23 17.12
CA PHE A 329 7.29 -7.06 15.68
C PHE A 329 7.92 -8.29 15.02
N ALA A 330 7.13 -9.08 14.28
CA ALA A 330 7.60 -10.27 13.58
C ALA A 330 7.75 -9.99 12.08
N SER A 331 8.98 -10.01 11.64
CA SER A 331 9.33 -9.96 10.23
C SER A 331 9.47 -11.36 9.66
N PHE A 332 9.12 -11.51 8.39
CA PHE A 332 9.26 -12.75 7.63
C PHE A 332 10.10 -12.50 6.38
N GLY A 333 10.69 -13.55 5.86
CA GLY A 333 11.46 -13.50 4.61
C GLY A 333 11.46 -14.88 3.98
N ALA A 334 11.26 -14.94 2.68
CA ALA A 334 11.22 -16.19 1.94
C ALA A 334 12.19 -16.21 0.77
N HIS A 335 12.81 -17.36 0.57
CA HIS A 335 13.61 -17.71 -0.60
C HIS A 335 13.98 -19.20 -0.51
N PRO A 336 14.09 -19.96 -1.63
CA PRO A 336 14.55 -21.35 -1.60
C PRO A 336 15.93 -21.55 -0.96
N ARG A 337 16.79 -20.54 -0.94
CA ARG A 337 18.09 -20.57 -0.23
C ARG A 337 17.92 -20.01 1.17
N PHE A 338 18.30 -20.80 2.18
CA PHE A 338 18.16 -20.47 3.60
C PHE A 338 18.81 -19.13 3.96
N GLU A 339 20.05 -18.88 3.50
CA GLU A 339 20.77 -17.64 3.76
C GLU A 339 19.98 -16.41 3.29
N VAL A 340 19.46 -16.47 2.07
CA VAL A 340 18.69 -15.37 1.46
C VAL A 340 17.38 -15.12 2.21
N ALA A 341 16.65 -16.18 2.57
CA ALA A 341 15.43 -16.06 3.36
C ALA A 341 15.68 -15.40 4.72
N LEU A 342 16.77 -15.81 5.40
CA LEU A 342 17.14 -15.26 6.71
C LEU A 342 17.62 -13.80 6.60
N GLU A 343 18.42 -13.44 5.57
CA GLU A 343 18.84 -12.06 5.32
C GLU A 343 17.63 -11.16 5.05
N ARG A 344 16.67 -11.63 4.25
CA ARG A 344 15.43 -10.91 3.96
C ARG A 344 14.61 -10.64 5.23
N ALA A 345 14.39 -11.68 6.06
CA ALA A 345 13.69 -11.54 7.32
C ALA A 345 14.38 -10.54 8.27
N LEU A 346 15.72 -10.54 8.32
CA LEU A 346 16.47 -9.61 9.16
C LEU A 346 16.39 -8.17 8.64
N THR A 347 16.59 -7.96 7.33
CA THR A 347 16.62 -6.61 6.75
C THR A 347 15.25 -5.96 6.67
N GLU A 348 14.17 -6.76 6.64
CA GLU A 348 12.78 -6.29 6.69
C GLU A 348 12.46 -5.53 7.97
N LEU A 349 13.07 -5.90 9.11
CA LEU A 349 12.84 -5.23 10.40
C LEU A 349 13.09 -3.71 10.33
N LEU A 350 14.07 -3.28 9.53
CA LEU A 350 14.51 -1.88 9.45
C LEU A 350 14.30 -1.25 8.07
N GLN A 351 13.47 -1.86 7.21
CA GLN A 351 13.15 -1.26 5.92
C GLN A 351 12.34 0.03 6.11
N GLY A 352 12.98 1.17 5.81
CA GLY A 352 12.34 2.49 5.95
C GLY A 352 12.14 2.94 7.40
N ARG A 353 12.72 2.24 8.39
CA ARG A 353 12.56 2.53 9.82
C ARG A 353 13.90 2.78 10.51
N ALA A 354 13.96 3.84 11.31
CA ALA A 354 15.04 4.08 12.26
C ALA A 354 14.79 3.30 13.57
N LEU A 355 15.83 3.09 14.39
CA LEU A 355 15.70 2.35 15.65
C LEU A 355 14.73 3.01 16.64
N ASP A 356 14.64 4.33 16.65
CA ASP A 356 13.74 5.10 17.50
C ASP A 356 12.27 5.02 17.06
N SER A 357 12.01 4.60 15.81
CA SER A 357 10.67 4.35 15.27
C SER A 357 10.21 2.91 15.42
N LEU A 358 10.95 2.07 16.15
CA LEU A 358 10.55 0.69 16.50
C LEU A 358 9.76 0.60 17.81
N SER A 359 9.25 1.72 18.31
CA SER A 359 8.30 1.81 19.42
C SER A 359 6.85 1.71 18.90
N ASP A 360 5.93 1.52 19.84
CA ASP A 360 4.48 1.56 19.61
C ASP A 360 3.91 0.37 18.82
N PHE A 361 4.67 -0.73 18.67
CA PHE A 361 4.09 -1.99 18.24
C PHE A 361 3.17 -2.57 19.33
N PRO A 362 2.09 -3.26 18.95
CA PRO A 362 1.19 -3.86 19.93
C PRO A 362 1.91 -4.92 20.78
N ALA A 363 1.52 -5.00 22.06
CA ALA A 363 1.89 -6.14 22.91
C ALA A 363 1.20 -7.42 22.40
N PRO A 364 1.75 -8.63 22.70
CA PRO A 364 1.09 -9.87 22.32
C PRO A 364 -0.32 -9.97 22.87
N GLY A 365 -1.27 -10.40 22.04
CA GLY A 365 -2.69 -10.52 22.37
C GLY A 365 -3.07 -11.92 22.86
N PHE A 366 -4.26 -12.00 23.47
CA PHE A 366 -4.86 -13.24 23.96
C PHE A 366 -6.10 -13.66 23.18
N ASP A 367 -6.76 -12.71 22.51
CA ASP A 367 -7.96 -12.97 21.73
C ASP A 367 -7.59 -13.57 20.37
N ARG A 368 -7.91 -14.86 20.23
CA ARG A 368 -7.59 -15.64 19.04
C ARG A 368 -8.44 -15.23 17.82
N ASP A 369 -9.66 -14.80 18.07
CA ASP A 369 -10.57 -14.40 16.99
C ASP A 369 -10.15 -13.04 16.43
N GLU A 370 -9.77 -12.09 17.28
CA GLU A 370 -9.20 -10.79 16.87
C GLU A 370 -7.89 -10.97 16.08
N ILE A 371 -7.00 -11.85 16.56
CA ILE A 371 -5.70 -12.10 15.90
C ILE A 371 -5.88 -12.77 14.53
N ALA A 372 -6.86 -13.67 14.41
CA ALA A 372 -7.16 -14.37 13.16
C ALA A 372 -8.02 -13.54 12.18
N ASP A 373 -8.54 -12.41 12.62
CA ASP A 373 -9.39 -11.54 11.79
C ASP A 373 -8.66 -11.00 10.56
N ALA A 374 -9.40 -10.87 9.46
CA ALA A 374 -8.87 -10.38 8.19
C ALA A 374 -8.22 -9.00 8.31
N GLN A 375 -8.76 -8.13 9.16
CA GLN A 375 -8.23 -6.78 9.39
C GLN A 375 -6.84 -6.83 10.07
N ASN A 376 -6.66 -7.70 11.06
CA ASN A 376 -5.35 -7.88 11.68
C ASN A 376 -4.31 -8.45 10.68
N LEU A 377 -4.73 -9.39 9.83
CA LEU A 377 -3.87 -9.92 8.77
C LEU A 377 -3.52 -8.86 7.73
N GLU A 378 -4.45 -7.96 7.41
CA GLU A 378 -4.19 -6.80 6.55
C GLU A 378 -3.14 -5.86 7.15
N ILE A 379 -3.23 -5.53 8.44
CA ILE A 379 -2.22 -4.72 9.14
C ILE A 379 -0.84 -5.41 9.05
N HIS A 380 -0.79 -6.72 9.23
CA HIS A 380 0.45 -7.47 9.02
C HIS A 380 0.95 -7.44 7.57
N PHE A 381 0.07 -7.33 6.59
CA PHE A 381 0.47 -7.15 5.20
C PHE A 381 1.05 -5.75 4.96
N VAL A 382 0.41 -4.71 5.48
CA VAL A 382 0.77 -3.30 5.24
C VAL A 382 2.14 -2.98 5.83
N ASP A 383 2.34 -3.24 7.12
CA ASP A 383 3.56 -2.81 7.82
C ASP A 383 4.04 -3.76 8.93
N SER A 384 3.42 -4.92 9.07
CA SER A 384 3.71 -5.94 10.09
C SER A 384 3.45 -5.49 11.53
N SER A 385 2.68 -4.42 11.76
CA SER A 385 2.33 -3.91 13.09
C SER A 385 1.07 -4.53 13.70
N GLY A 386 0.51 -5.57 13.09
CA GLY A 386 -0.64 -6.28 13.63
C GLY A 386 -0.33 -7.02 14.95
N VAL A 387 -1.40 -7.40 15.67
CA VAL A 387 -1.30 -8.13 16.93
C VAL A 387 -0.86 -9.58 16.69
N ILE A 388 0.08 -10.06 17.50
CA ILE A 388 0.58 -11.44 17.50
C ILE A 388 0.13 -12.15 18.77
N SER A 389 -0.25 -13.42 18.69
CA SER A 389 -0.68 -14.22 19.85
C SER A 389 0.49 -14.54 20.78
N TRP A 390 0.22 -14.61 22.09
CA TRP A 390 1.13 -15.23 23.06
C TRP A 390 1.44 -16.70 22.72
N GLU A 391 0.57 -17.41 22.00
CA GLU A 391 0.83 -18.78 21.52
C GLU A 391 2.08 -18.85 20.61
N PHE A 392 2.37 -17.80 19.85
CA PHE A 392 3.57 -17.71 19.03
C PHE A 392 4.86 -17.67 19.86
N LEU A 393 4.79 -17.23 21.11
CA LEU A 393 5.94 -17.03 22.01
C LEU A 393 6.17 -18.17 23.01
N ARG A 394 5.47 -19.30 22.89
CA ARG A 394 5.65 -20.45 23.77
C ARG A 394 7.09 -20.96 23.76
N ASP A 395 7.60 -21.47 24.89
CA ASP A 395 8.94 -22.07 24.97
C ASP A 395 9.06 -23.37 24.15
N LYS A 396 7.97 -24.13 24.05
CA LYS A 396 7.94 -25.39 23.30
C LYS A 396 7.34 -25.15 21.91
N PRO A 397 8.14 -25.30 20.84
CA PRO A 397 7.65 -25.13 19.47
C PRO A 397 6.75 -26.30 19.03
N ASP A 398 5.90 -26.03 18.03
CA ASP A 398 4.96 -27.03 17.50
C ASP A 398 5.62 -28.06 16.58
N TYR A 399 6.83 -27.77 16.11
CA TYR A 399 7.63 -28.68 15.28
C TYR A 399 9.12 -28.49 15.54
N LYS A 400 9.94 -29.39 14.99
CA LYS A 400 11.41 -29.31 15.15
C LYS A 400 12.02 -28.45 14.05
N PHE A 401 13.08 -27.73 14.40
CA PHE A 401 13.94 -27.04 13.43
C PHE A 401 14.43 -27.99 12.34
N VAL A 402 14.37 -27.52 11.10
CA VAL A 402 14.92 -28.18 9.92
C VAL A 402 15.96 -27.29 9.27
N ASP A 403 17.15 -27.83 9.05
CA ASP A 403 18.24 -27.14 8.33
C ASP A 403 18.04 -27.37 6.82
N TRP A 404 17.23 -26.53 6.21
CA TRP A 404 16.81 -26.68 4.83
C TRP A 404 17.60 -25.78 3.88
N ASN A 405 17.70 -26.19 2.62
CA ASN A 405 18.17 -25.38 1.49
C ASN A 405 17.68 -26.06 0.21
N PHE A 406 16.82 -25.42 -0.55
CA PHE A 406 16.06 -26.06 -1.64
C PHE A 406 16.66 -25.81 -3.03
N GLY A 407 17.60 -24.87 -3.17
CA GLY A 407 18.24 -24.56 -4.44
C GLY A 407 19.63 -23.97 -4.25
N THR A 408 20.42 -24.00 -5.32
CA THR A 408 21.78 -23.46 -5.41
C THR A 408 21.96 -22.52 -6.59
N THR A 409 21.12 -22.65 -7.61
CA THR A 409 21.06 -21.80 -8.80
C THR A 409 19.68 -21.15 -8.92
N THR A 410 19.57 -20.03 -9.60
CA THR A 410 18.29 -19.34 -9.87
C THR A 410 17.30 -20.24 -10.63
N ALA A 411 17.82 -21.15 -11.47
CA ALA A 411 16.98 -22.12 -12.16
C ALA A 411 16.36 -23.14 -11.21
N GLU A 412 17.16 -23.72 -10.30
CA GLU A 412 16.69 -24.66 -9.29
C GLU A 412 15.73 -23.99 -8.31
N ASP A 413 16.02 -22.75 -7.90
CA ASP A 413 15.17 -21.95 -7.03
C ASP A 413 13.76 -21.78 -7.65
N TYR A 414 13.70 -21.39 -8.93
CA TYR A 414 12.44 -21.24 -9.66
C TYR A 414 11.68 -22.56 -9.79
N ASP A 415 12.37 -23.61 -10.26
CA ASP A 415 11.75 -24.91 -10.47
C ASP A 415 11.22 -25.50 -9.16
N TRP A 416 11.93 -25.31 -8.04
CA TRP A 416 11.48 -25.72 -6.71
C TRP A 416 10.19 -24.98 -6.30
N CYS A 417 10.14 -23.64 -6.44
CA CYS A 417 8.96 -22.85 -6.10
C CYS A 417 7.72 -23.32 -6.89
N VAL A 418 7.87 -23.49 -8.20
CA VAL A 418 6.77 -23.95 -9.08
C VAL A 418 6.29 -25.34 -8.66
N ASN A 419 7.22 -26.28 -8.45
CA ASN A 419 6.88 -27.64 -8.05
C ASN A 419 6.21 -27.70 -6.68
N CYS A 420 6.65 -26.89 -5.71
CA CYS A 420 6.08 -26.82 -4.38
C CYS A 420 4.61 -26.34 -4.43
N ILE A 421 4.32 -25.27 -5.19
CA ILE A 421 2.96 -24.76 -5.36
C ILE A 421 2.09 -25.78 -6.09
N HIS A 422 2.56 -26.38 -7.17
CA HIS A 422 1.82 -27.41 -7.90
C HIS A 422 1.54 -28.65 -7.04
N ALA A 423 2.50 -29.06 -6.18
CA ALA A 423 2.33 -30.18 -5.25
C ALA A 423 1.31 -29.88 -4.13
N SER A 424 1.11 -28.61 -3.78
CA SER A 424 0.07 -28.19 -2.85
C SER A 424 -1.33 -28.09 -3.48
N GLY A 425 -1.45 -28.39 -4.78
CA GLY A 425 -2.74 -28.43 -5.49
C GLY A 425 -3.14 -27.10 -6.14
N HIS A 426 -2.31 -26.07 -6.07
CA HIS A 426 -2.62 -24.76 -6.65
C HIS A 426 -2.07 -24.60 -8.08
N ASP A 427 -2.71 -23.75 -8.87
CA ASP A 427 -2.25 -23.34 -10.20
C ASP A 427 -1.60 -21.96 -10.15
N ILE A 428 -0.60 -21.77 -11.00
CA ILE A 428 0.16 -20.51 -11.11
C ILE A 428 -0.23 -19.81 -12.41
N TYR A 429 -0.66 -18.57 -12.32
CA TYR A 429 -1.02 -17.70 -13.45
C TYR A 429 -0.04 -16.55 -13.53
N VAL A 430 0.60 -16.34 -14.69
CA VAL A 430 1.66 -15.35 -14.88
C VAL A 430 1.28 -14.36 -15.98
N ALA A 431 1.47 -13.08 -15.70
CA ALA A 431 1.54 -12.01 -16.70
C ALA A 431 2.97 -11.47 -16.75
N ASP A 432 3.56 -11.42 -17.93
CA ASP A 432 4.92 -10.96 -18.17
C ASP A 432 4.92 -9.57 -18.82
N PHE A 433 5.81 -8.69 -18.37
CA PHE A 433 5.94 -7.32 -18.84
C PHE A 433 7.40 -7.04 -19.19
N THR A 434 7.67 -6.80 -20.48
CA THR A 434 9.03 -6.55 -21.00
C THR A 434 9.19 -5.20 -21.68
N HIS A 435 8.13 -4.41 -21.74
CA HIS A 435 8.05 -3.14 -22.46
C HIS A 435 9.01 -2.04 -21.97
N LEU A 436 9.60 -2.20 -20.77
CA LEU A 436 10.60 -1.26 -20.22
C LEU A 436 12.04 -1.77 -20.40
N ASP A 437 12.25 -2.82 -21.21
CA ASP A 437 13.54 -3.51 -21.36
C ASP A 437 14.15 -4.03 -20.04
N VAL A 438 13.32 -4.20 -19.04
CA VAL A 438 13.59 -4.89 -17.77
C VAL A 438 12.46 -5.88 -17.60
N TYR A 439 12.80 -7.14 -17.35
CA TYR A 439 11.77 -8.14 -17.14
C TYR A 439 11.03 -7.88 -15.82
N SER A 440 9.73 -7.74 -15.92
CA SER A 440 8.82 -7.68 -14.77
C SER A 440 7.69 -8.70 -14.96
N CYS A 441 7.12 -9.17 -13.87
CA CYS A 441 5.98 -10.08 -13.91
C CYS A 441 5.01 -9.80 -12.79
N ARG A 442 3.79 -10.32 -12.95
CA ARG A 442 2.84 -10.50 -11.87
C ARG A 442 2.33 -11.93 -11.88
N ILE A 443 2.38 -12.58 -10.72
CA ILE A 443 1.97 -13.96 -10.52
C ILE A 443 0.76 -13.99 -9.59
N LEU A 444 -0.26 -14.75 -9.97
CA LEU A 444 -1.43 -15.04 -9.15
C LEU A 444 -1.46 -16.54 -8.88
N VAL A 445 -1.67 -16.90 -7.62
CA VAL A 445 -1.86 -18.28 -7.16
C VAL A 445 -3.16 -18.33 -6.36
N PRO A 446 -4.31 -18.53 -7.05
CA PRO A 446 -5.61 -18.54 -6.39
C PRO A 446 -5.69 -19.56 -5.26
N GLY A 447 -6.11 -19.10 -4.09
CA GLY A 447 -6.12 -19.86 -2.83
C GLY A 447 -4.83 -19.75 -2.00
N MET A 448 -3.84 -18.94 -2.44
CA MET A 448 -2.58 -18.77 -1.74
C MET A 448 -2.04 -17.34 -1.77
N SER A 449 -2.37 -16.56 -2.79
CA SER A 449 -1.76 -15.23 -2.99
C SER A 449 -2.70 -14.06 -2.76
N GLU A 450 -3.94 -14.31 -2.34
CA GLU A 450 -4.90 -13.29 -1.93
C GLU A 450 -4.38 -12.55 -0.70
N ILE A 451 -4.50 -11.22 -0.71
CA ILE A 451 -4.27 -10.37 0.45
C ILE A 451 -5.60 -10.09 1.15
N TYR A 452 -6.62 -9.76 0.37
CA TYR A 452 -7.97 -9.54 0.87
C TYR A 452 -8.87 -10.76 0.61
N PRO A 453 -9.84 -11.02 1.49
CA PRO A 453 -10.85 -12.04 1.24
C PRO A 453 -11.58 -11.82 -0.10
N ILE A 454 -11.94 -12.90 -0.78
CA ILE A 454 -12.67 -12.80 -2.07
C ILE A 454 -14.04 -12.13 -1.92
N GLU A 455 -14.62 -12.14 -0.74
CA GLU A 455 -15.85 -11.43 -0.38
C GLU A 455 -15.74 -9.91 -0.55
N GLU A 456 -14.53 -9.36 -0.52
CA GLU A 456 -14.26 -7.95 -0.79
C GLU A 456 -14.75 -7.48 -2.17
N LEU A 457 -14.84 -8.42 -3.13
CA LEU A 457 -15.44 -8.12 -4.43
C LEU A 457 -16.93 -7.78 -4.34
N GLN A 458 -17.61 -8.20 -3.27
CA GLN A 458 -19.02 -7.92 -3.02
C GLN A 458 -19.23 -6.70 -2.13
N TRP A 459 -18.49 -6.60 -1.03
CA TRP A 459 -18.78 -5.69 0.08
C TRP A 459 -17.95 -4.40 0.06
N GLU A 460 -16.66 -4.50 -0.26
CA GLU A 460 -15.72 -3.37 -0.19
C GLU A 460 -15.06 -3.03 -1.53
N ASN A 461 -15.74 -3.35 -2.61
CA ASN A 461 -15.23 -3.15 -3.94
C ASN A 461 -15.07 -1.65 -4.29
N ASN A 462 -13.89 -1.24 -4.73
CA ASN A 462 -13.57 0.14 -5.07
C ASN A 462 -14.33 0.69 -6.31
N THR A 463 -15.07 -0.14 -7.03
CA THR A 463 -15.85 0.27 -8.20
C THR A 463 -16.91 1.34 -7.88
N VAL A 464 -17.37 1.42 -6.63
CA VAL A 464 -18.42 2.37 -6.20
C VAL A 464 -18.03 3.82 -6.47
N GLY A 465 -16.73 4.13 -6.42
CA GLY A 465 -16.20 5.46 -6.74
C GLY A 465 -16.59 5.94 -8.15
N ASN A 466 -16.79 5.03 -9.09
CA ASN A 466 -17.19 5.34 -10.46
C ASN A 466 -18.57 6.02 -10.53
N LEU A 467 -19.47 5.74 -9.57
CA LEU A 467 -20.83 6.30 -9.52
C LEU A 467 -20.83 7.78 -9.11
N VAL A 468 -19.98 8.16 -8.15
CA VAL A 468 -19.97 9.50 -7.56
C VAL A 468 -18.93 10.42 -8.17
N ARG A 469 -17.86 9.86 -8.78
CA ARG A 469 -16.76 10.63 -9.36
C ARG A 469 -17.20 11.72 -10.35
N PRO A 470 -18.10 11.49 -11.32
CA PRO A 470 -18.47 12.53 -12.27
C PRO A 470 -19.03 13.79 -11.64
N ALA A 471 -19.78 13.67 -10.53
CA ALA A 471 -20.30 14.80 -9.78
C ALA A 471 -19.20 15.45 -8.92
N ILE A 472 -18.35 14.64 -8.25
CA ILE A 472 -17.29 15.15 -7.38
C ILE A 472 -16.24 15.93 -8.17
N LEU A 473 -15.92 15.53 -9.40
CA LEU A 473 -14.96 16.24 -10.25
C LEU A 473 -15.34 17.70 -10.52
N ARG A 474 -16.61 18.03 -10.45
CA ARG A 474 -17.15 19.39 -10.64
C ARG A 474 -17.89 19.92 -9.41
N LEU A 475 -17.53 19.47 -8.23
CA LEU A 475 -18.25 19.71 -6.96
C LEU A 475 -18.67 21.20 -6.75
N PRO A 476 -17.78 22.21 -6.95
CA PRO A 476 -18.17 23.62 -6.78
C PRO A 476 -19.21 24.12 -7.80
N GLU A 477 -19.43 23.42 -8.88
CA GLU A 477 -20.34 23.80 -9.98
C GLU A 477 -21.72 23.16 -9.82
N LEU A 478 -21.92 22.31 -8.81
CA LEU A 478 -23.17 21.61 -8.59
C LEU A 478 -24.29 22.60 -8.26
N THR A 479 -25.42 22.44 -8.95
CA THR A 479 -26.65 23.12 -8.58
C THR A 479 -27.22 22.57 -7.27
N LYS A 480 -28.12 23.31 -6.63
CA LYS A 480 -28.87 22.85 -5.45
C LYS A 480 -29.48 21.45 -5.65
N LYS A 481 -30.09 21.21 -6.82
CA LYS A 481 -30.73 19.94 -7.16
C LYS A 481 -29.70 18.81 -7.28
N GLU A 482 -28.59 19.03 -7.99
CA GLU A 482 -27.52 18.05 -8.16
C GLU A 482 -26.84 17.71 -6.83
N SER A 483 -26.66 18.71 -5.95
CA SER A 483 -26.14 18.44 -4.59
C SER A 483 -27.07 17.53 -3.78
N ALA A 484 -28.39 17.76 -3.86
CA ALA A 484 -29.38 16.90 -3.20
C ALA A 484 -29.44 15.49 -3.83
N GLU A 485 -29.25 15.37 -5.15
CA GLU A 485 -29.19 14.07 -5.82
C GLU A 485 -27.91 13.30 -5.42
N LEU A 486 -26.77 13.96 -5.36
CA LEU A 486 -25.51 13.34 -4.93
C LEU A 486 -25.57 12.89 -3.46
N LEU A 487 -26.16 13.71 -2.57
CA LEU A 487 -26.38 13.34 -1.17
C LEU A 487 -27.19 12.05 -1.05
N LYS A 488 -28.30 11.92 -1.79
CA LYS A 488 -29.11 10.69 -1.82
C LYS A 488 -28.33 9.47 -2.32
N ILE A 489 -27.40 9.67 -3.27
CA ILE A 489 -26.53 8.58 -3.71
C ILE A 489 -25.61 8.12 -2.58
N PHE A 490 -25.00 9.06 -1.85
CA PHE A 490 -24.18 8.73 -0.68
C PHE A 490 -24.96 7.99 0.39
N ASP A 491 -26.18 8.43 0.70
CA ASP A 491 -27.05 7.75 1.68
C ASP A 491 -27.44 6.34 1.22
N ALA A 492 -27.66 6.15 -0.08
CA ALA A 492 -27.99 4.83 -0.63
C ALA A 492 -26.79 3.88 -0.72
N LEU A 493 -25.57 4.40 -0.80
CA LEU A 493 -24.34 3.62 -0.84
C LEU A 493 -23.90 3.14 0.55
N ASP A 494 -24.37 3.80 1.61
CA ASP A 494 -24.05 3.48 3.01
C ASP A 494 -22.53 3.30 3.25
N LEU A 495 -21.75 4.25 2.71
CA LEU A 495 -20.30 4.23 2.83
C LEU A 495 -19.88 4.69 4.23
N ALA A 496 -18.75 4.14 4.71
CA ALA A 496 -18.15 4.58 5.96
C ALA A 496 -17.90 6.09 5.96
N GLU A 497 -18.42 6.79 6.95
CA GLU A 497 -18.34 8.27 7.05
C GLU A 497 -16.91 8.79 7.11
N ASN A 498 -15.96 7.99 7.62
CA ASN A 498 -14.54 8.30 7.69
C ASN A 498 -13.76 7.97 6.42
N LEU A 499 -14.38 7.37 5.39
CA LEU A 499 -13.73 7.05 4.12
C LEU A 499 -13.23 8.33 3.42
N PRO A 500 -11.93 8.40 3.03
CA PRO A 500 -11.40 9.55 2.31
C PRO A 500 -12.01 9.67 0.91
N ILE A 501 -12.45 10.87 0.55
CA ILE A 501 -12.94 11.13 -0.82
C ILE A 501 -11.85 10.91 -1.85
N THR A 502 -10.59 11.22 -1.52
CA THR A 502 -9.43 10.93 -2.39
C THR A 502 -9.31 9.46 -2.74
N THR A 503 -9.51 8.57 -1.78
CA THR A 503 -9.51 7.11 -1.98
C THR A 503 -10.71 6.68 -2.81
N LEU A 504 -11.90 7.16 -2.47
CA LEU A 504 -13.14 6.81 -3.16
C LEU A 504 -13.11 7.12 -4.66
N ILE A 505 -12.57 8.27 -5.06
CA ILE A 505 -12.57 8.69 -6.47
C ILE A 505 -11.23 8.47 -7.19
N GLY A 506 -10.19 8.01 -6.48
CA GLY A 506 -8.85 7.82 -7.03
C GLY A 506 -8.09 9.13 -7.29
N LEU A 507 -8.21 10.12 -6.40
CA LEU A 507 -7.54 11.42 -6.51
C LEU A 507 -6.17 11.41 -5.83
N CYS A 508 -5.13 11.83 -6.52
CA CYS A 508 -3.87 12.24 -5.92
C CYS A 508 -3.92 13.74 -5.60
N ALA A 509 -4.30 14.08 -4.36
CA ALA A 509 -4.51 15.46 -3.95
C ALA A 509 -3.22 16.21 -3.65
N ASP A 510 -3.26 17.53 -3.82
CA ASP A 510 -2.16 18.43 -3.45
C ASP A 510 -2.10 18.61 -1.93
N ALA A 511 -0.89 18.52 -1.36
CA ALA A 511 -0.69 18.75 0.06
C ALA A 511 -1.20 20.14 0.51
N GLY A 512 -1.84 20.19 1.69
CA GLY A 512 -2.35 21.44 2.25
C GLY A 512 -3.69 21.91 1.67
N THR A 513 -4.30 21.14 0.77
CA THR A 513 -5.67 21.40 0.28
C THR A 513 -6.69 20.62 1.11
N THR A 514 -7.93 21.10 1.16
CA THR A 514 -9.06 20.41 1.83
C THR A 514 -9.31 19.03 1.22
N TRP A 515 -8.94 18.80 -0.03
CA TRP A 515 -9.06 17.49 -0.68
C TRP A 515 -8.32 16.37 0.05
N VAL A 516 -7.19 16.65 0.73
CA VAL A 516 -6.34 15.63 1.36
C VAL A 516 -7.07 14.87 2.46
N ASP A 517 -7.85 15.59 3.27
CA ASP A 517 -8.50 15.07 4.48
C ASP A 517 -10.03 15.12 4.44
N LEU A 518 -10.61 15.44 3.25
CA LEU A 518 -12.05 15.40 3.05
C LEU A 518 -12.58 13.97 3.15
N ARG A 519 -13.54 13.76 4.05
CA ARG A 519 -14.19 12.47 4.31
C ARG A 519 -15.64 12.45 3.81
N VAL A 520 -16.21 11.26 3.68
CA VAL A 520 -17.62 11.08 3.26
C VAL A 520 -18.57 11.87 4.18
N GLY A 521 -18.44 11.74 5.49
CA GLY A 521 -19.31 12.44 6.44
C GLY A 521 -19.21 13.96 6.35
N GLU A 522 -18.01 14.50 6.14
CA GLU A 522 -17.82 15.93 5.90
C GLU A 522 -18.44 16.36 4.55
N LEU A 523 -18.25 15.57 3.49
CA LEU A 523 -18.84 15.87 2.19
C LEU A 523 -20.38 15.87 2.27
N LYS A 524 -20.99 14.93 3.02
CA LYS A 524 -22.43 14.90 3.23
C LYS A 524 -22.93 16.18 3.93
N ALA A 525 -22.21 16.67 4.96
CA ALA A 525 -22.51 17.96 5.58
C ALA A 525 -22.50 19.12 4.57
N LEU A 526 -21.46 19.18 3.73
CA LEU A 526 -21.32 20.22 2.70
C LEU A 526 -22.39 20.11 1.61
N LEU A 527 -22.75 18.89 1.19
CA LEU A 527 -23.86 18.65 0.26
C LEU A 527 -25.21 19.06 0.87
N GLY A 528 -25.46 18.78 2.14
CA GLY A 528 -26.63 19.25 2.89
C GLY A 528 -26.75 20.77 2.87
N LEU A 529 -25.65 21.48 3.18
CA LEU A 529 -25.59 22.95 3.08
C LEU A 529 -25.88 23.45 1.67
N ALA A 530 -25.25 22.87 0.66
CA ALA A 530 -25.42 23.27 -0.75
C ALA A 530 -26.84 22.96 -1.27
N ALA A 531 -27.45 21.84 -0.83
CA ALA A 531 -28.81 21.47 -1.12
C ALA A 531 -29.85 22.31 -0.32
N GLY A 532 -29.42 22.98 0.75
CA GLY A 532 -30.31 23.65 1.69
C GLY A 532 -31.12 22.66 2.53
N ASP A 533 -30.56 21.47 2.76
CA ASP A 533 -31.07 20.43 3.64
C ASP A 533 -30.44 20.63 5.02
N LYS A 534 -31.25 21.15 5.94
CA LYS A 534 -30.83 21.51 7.29
C LYS A 534 -30.52 20.27 8.14
N GLU A 535 -31.32 19.23 7.99
CA GLU A 535 -31.18 17.99 8.76
C GLU A 535 -29.87 17.29 8.39
N ALA A 536 -29.65 17.03 7.11
CA ALA A 536 -28.40 16.44 6.63
C ALA A 536 -27.15 17.27 7.00
N ALA A 537 -27.25 18.60 6.97
CA ALA A 537 -26.14 19.46 7.39
C ALA A 537 -25.86 19.35 8.90
N LEU A 538 -26.90 19.22 9.74
CA LEU A 538 -26.74 19.04 11.19
C LEU A 538 -26.16 17.68 11.54
N ASP A 539 -26.62 16.60 10.88
CA ASP A 539 -26.11 15.23 11.08
C ASP A 539 -24.62 15.16 10.74
N GLY A 540 -24.22 15.75 9.61
CA GLY A 540 -22.81 15.81 9.24
C GLY A 540 -21.97 16.66 10.20
N CYS A 541 -22.48 17.78 10.72
CA CYS A 541 -21.78 18.57 11.75
C CYS A 541 -21.59 17.77 13.04
N ALA A 542 -22.60 17.02 13.46
CA ALA A 542 -22.54 16.15 14.64
C ALA A 542 -21.48 15.05 14.46
N TRP A 543 -21.45 14.38 13.30
CA TRP A 543 -20.41 13.40 12.97
C TRP A 543 -19.01 14.02 13.04
N ILE A 544 -18.79 15.20 12.43
CA ILE A 544 -17.51 15.91 12.46
C ILE A 544 -17.07 16.20 13.89
N GLY A 545 -18.00 16.59 14.76
CA GLY A 545 -17.74 16.84 16.17
C GLY A 545 -17.22 15.61 16.93
N GLN A 546 -17.67 14.41 16.55
CA GLN A 546 -17.27 13.14 17.15
C GLN A 546 -15.98 12.58 16.52
N PHE A 547 -15.76 12.77 15.24
CA PHE A 547 -14.62 12.23 14.51
C PHE A 547 -13.28 12.75 15.03
N GLY A 548 -13.19 14.01 15.46
CA GLY A 548 -12.05 14.59 16.18
C GLY A 548 -10.72 14.74 15.41
N GLN A 549 -10.64 14.30 14.17
CA GLN A 549 -9.40 14.29 13.37
C GLN A 549 -9.31 15.43 12.34
N LEU A 550 -10.35 16.28 12.25
CA LEU A 550 -10.31 17.43 11.36
C LEU A 550 -9.37 18.53 11.89
N ASN A 551 -8.81 19.31 10.96
CA ASN A 551 -8.12 20.54 11.30
C ASN A 551 -9.00 21.38 12.25
N GLU A 552 -8.42 21.84 13.38
CA GLU A 552 -9.16 22.50 14.46
C GLU A 552 -9.94 23.73 13.97
N GLN A 553 -9.36 24.53 13.06
CA GLN A 553 -10.03 25.71 12.51
C GLN A 553 -11.26 25.32 11.68
N ARG A 554 -11.15 24.26 10.85
CA ARG A 554 -12.27 23.78 10.03
C ARG A 554 -13.35 23.14 10.90
N ALA A 555 -12.99 22.35 11.90
CA ALA A 555 -13.93 21.82 12.89
C ALA A 555 -14.68 22.93 13.65
N ARG A 556 -13.99 24.05 13.96
CA ARG A 556 -14.58 25.22 14.60
C ARG A 556 -15.64 25.89 13.72
N VAL A 557 -15.44 25.94 12.41
CA VAL A 557 -16.44 26.44 11.46
C VAL A 557 -17.69 25.58 11.48
N TYR A 558 -17.57 24.25 11.49
CA TYR A 558 -18.72 23.35 11.56
C TYR A 558 -19.50 23.49 12.87
N ARG A 559 -18.81 23.60 14.01
CA ARG A 559 -19.49 23.91 15.29
C ARG A 559 -20.26 25.24 15.26
N CYS A 560 -19.71 26.25 14.56
CA CYS A 560 -20.41 27.52 14.36
C CYS A 560 -21.64 27.35 13.45
N ILE A 561 -21.51 26.58 12.35
CA ILE A 561 -22.62 26.25 11.45
C ILE A 561 -23.73 25.52 12.20
N GLU A 562 -23.43 24.54 13.02
CA GLU A 562 -24.38 23.80 13.84
C GLU A 562 -25.18 24.75 14.73
N ASN A 563 -24.52 25.66 15.44
CA ASN A 563 -25.19 26.66 16.27
C ASN A 563 -26.08 27.58 15.43
N ILE A 564 -25.60 28.09 14.28
CA ILE A 564 -26.41 28.94 13.39
C ILE A 564 -27.66 28.20 12.91
N LEU A 565 -27.54 26.92 12.56
CA LEU A 565 -28.68 26.13 12.07
C LEU A 565 -29.68 25.76 13.17
N GLN A 566 -29.24 25.54 14.40
CA GLN A 566 -30.11 25.20 15.54
C GLN A 566 -30.87 26.40 16.06
N LEU A 567 -30.30 27.60 15.98
CA LEU A 567 -30.97 28.83 16.45
C LEU A 567 -32.12 29.22 15.52
N GLU A 568 -33.29 29.54 16.08
CA GLU A 568 -34.49 30.00 15.34
C GLU A 568 -34.17 31.25 14.49
N ASN A 569 -33.42 32.20 15.08
CA ASN A 569 -32.94 33.39 14.40
C ASN A 569 -31.52 33.73 14.87
N SER A 570 -30.53 33.13 14.20
CA SER A 570 -29.12 33.26 14.57
C SER A 570 -28.62 34.71 14.57
N LYS A 571 -29.21 35.60 13.76
CA LYS A 571 -28.82 37.01 13.68
C LYS A 571 -29.02 37.76 14.99
N ARG A 572 -29.91 37.31 15.85
CA ARG A 572 -30.09 37.89 17.20
C ARG A 572 -28.91 37.57 18.14
N TYR A 573 -28.03 36.63 17.75
CA TYR A 573 -26.93 36.15 18.55
C TYR A 573 -25.57 36.46 17.92
N ASP A 574 -25.51 37.31 16.87
CA ASP A 574 -24.26 37.59 16.13
C ASP A 574 -23.11 38.02 17.06
N THR A 575 -23.36 38.88 18.04
CA THR A 575 -22.35 39.32 19.02
C THR A 575 -21.81 38.13 19.84
N SER A 576 -22.70 37.27 20.34
CA SER A 576 -22.31 36.12 21.15
C SER A 576 -21.57 35.06 20.29
N LEU A 577 -22.05 34.82 19.07
CA LEU A 577 -21.39 33.92 18.11
C LEU A 577 -20.00 34.44 17.72
N GLU A 578 -19.85 35.75 17.51
CA GLU A 578 -18.54 36.34 17.21
C GLU A 578 -17.57 36.22 18.40
N LEU A 579 -18.04 36.40 19.63
CA LEU A 579 -17.22 36.19 20.83
C LEU A 579 -16.81 34.73 21.03
N LEU A 580 -17.70 33.77 20.74
CA LEU A 580 -17.46 32.33 20.90
C LEU A 580 -16.53 31.77 19.81
N PHE A 581 -16.78 32.12 18.56
CA PHE A 581 -16.14 31.50 17.40
C PHE A 581 -15.12 32.39 16.71
N GLY A 582 -15.14 33.68 16.90
CA GLY A 582 -14.35 34.68 16.21
C GLY A 582 -15.01 35.17 14.91
N LYS A 583 -14.67 36.40 14.52
CA LYS A 583 -15.28 37.11 13.38
C LYS A 583 -15.12 36.38 12.05
N GLU A 584 -13.92 35.87 11.74
CA GLU A 584 -13.66 35.20 10.45
C GLU A 584 -14.38 33.85 10.38
N THR A 585 -14.41 33.07 11.47
CA THR A 585 -15.14 31.81 11.55
C THR A 585 -16.64 32.03 11.35
N LEU A 586 -17.21 33.03 12.03
CA LEU A 586 -18.63 33.36 11.89
C LEU A 586 -18.98 33.83 10.46
N LYS A 587 -18.11 34.62 9.86
CA LYS A 587 -18.29 35.09 8.47
C LYS A 587 -18.28 33.89 7.49
N GLN A 588 -17.33 32.94 7.64
CA GLN A 588 -17.23 31.76 6.81
C GLN A 588 -18.43 30.83 7.02
N ALA A 589 -18.84 30.60 8.27
CA ALA A 589 -20.01 29.79 8.59
C ALA A 589 -21.28 30.37 7.92
N TYR A 590 -21.51 31.69 8.03
CA TYR A 590 -22.62 32.32 7.32
C TYR A 590 -22.50 32.29 5.81
N ALA A 591 -21.28 32.34 5.25
CA ALA A 591 -21.10 32.23 3.81
C ALA A 591 -21.53 30.84 3.31
N LEU A 592 -21.20 29.78 4.03
CA LEU A 592 -21.60 28.40 3.73
C LEU A 592 -23.12 28.18 3.94
N VAL A 593 -23.67 28.58 5.08
CA VAL A 593 -25.13 28.44 5.38
C VAL A 593 -25.98 29.20 4.35
N ASN A 594 -25.55 30.39 3.96
CA ASN A 594 -26.26 31.20 2.97
C ASN A 594 -25.89 30.89 1.51
N ARG A 595 -25.04 29.87 1.27
CA ARG A 595 -24.61 29.44 -0.05
C ARG A 595 -23.93 30.54 -0.87
N LYS A 596 -23.30 31.49 -0.20
CA LYS A 596 -22.40 32.47 -0.83
C LYS A 596 -21.03 31.89 -1.14
N GLU A 597 -20.64 30.93 -0.37
CA GLU A 597 -19.51 30.04 -0.55
C GLU A 597 -20.02 28.59 -0.51
N GLN A 598 -19.45 27.70 -1.29
CA GLN A 598 -19.76 26.28 -1.27
C GLN A 598 -18.49 25.48 -1.13
N PHE A 599 -18.56 24.34 -0.45
CA PHE A 599 -17.51 23.36 -0.32
C PHE A 599 -16.14 23.95 0.12
N PHE A 600 -16.13 24.93 1.02
CA PHE A 600 -14.92 25.63 1.48
C PHE A 600 -14.02 26.16 0.35
N GLY A 601 -14.60 26.60 -0.77
CA GLY A 601 -13.84 27.09 -1.91
C GLY A 601 -12.97 26.03 -2.60
N LEU A 602 -13.33 24.74 -2.48
CA LEU A 602 -12.70 23.69 -3.25
C LEU A 602 -12.74 24.04 -4.74
N ASN A 603 -11.65 23.76 -5.43
CA ASN A 603 -11.57 23.95 -6.87
C ASN A 603 -12.19 22.77 -7.63
N THR A 604 -12.71 23.03 -8.82
CA THR A 604 -13.11 22.00 -9.79
C THR A 604 -11.89 21.16 -10.17
N LEU A 605 -12.04 19.84 -10.12
CA LEU A 605 -10.95 18.91 -10.48
C LEU A 605 -10.86 18.70 -11.99
N GLY A 606 -11.98 18.75 -12.71
CA GLY A 606 -12.06 18.46 -14.15
C GLY A 606 -11.98 16.96 -14.49
N PRO A 607 -12.34 16.57 -15.75
CA PRO A 607 -12.52 15.17 -16.16
C PRO A 607 -11.24 14.33 -16.14
N ASN A 608 -10.07 14.96 -16.11
CA ASN A 608 -8.77 14.29 -15.96
C ASN A 608 -8.09 14.67 -14.64
N MET A 609 -8.85 15.17 -13.65
CA MET A 609 -8.34 15.67 -12.38
C MET A 609 -7.21 16.71 -12.52
N GLU A 610 -7.26 17.47 -13.60
CA GLU A 610 -6.28 18.54 -13.92
C GLU A 610 -6.28 19.68 -12.89
N GLY A 611 -7.31 19.78 -12.07
CA GLY A 611 -7.37 20.71 -10.93
C GLY A 611 -6.36 20.40 -9.83
N SER A 612 -5.83 19.17 -9.73
CA SER A 612 -4.74 18.81 -8.82
C SER A 612 -3.39 18.78 -9.55
N LYS A 613 -2.38 19.47 -9.02
CA LYS A 613 -1.01 19.47 -9.56
C LYS A 613 -0.37 18.10 -9.42
N MET A 614 -0.52 17.46 -8.23
CA MET A 614 0.06 16.14 -7.97
C MET A 614 -0.54 15.09 -8.89
N HIS A 615 -1.86 15.13 -9.11
CA HIS A 615 -2.51 14.19 -10.03
C HIS A 615 -2.03 14.38 -11.48
N ARG A 616 -1.85 15.63 -11.94
CA ARG A 616 -1.25 15.90 -13.27
C ARG A 616 0.17 15.33 -13.39
N GLN A 617 0.99 15.43 -12.34
CA GLN A 617 2.34 14.85 -12.34
C GLN A 617 2.27 13.33 -12.42
N LEU A 618 1.36 12.71 -11.68
CA LEU A 618 1.11 11.27 -11.71
C LEU A 618 0.69 10.78 -13.11
N LEU A 619 -0.22 11.49 -13.78
CA LEU A 619 -0.64 11.14 -15.15
C LEU A 619 0.48 11.35 -16.17
N LYS A 620 1.29 12.41 -16.04
CA LYS A 620 2.48 12.58 -16.89
C LYS A 620 3.48 11.45 -16.73
N ALA A 621 3.68 10.96 -15.51
CA ALA A 621 4.52 9.79 -15.26
C ALA A 621 3.91 8.52 -15.90
N TYR A 622 2.58 8.37 -15.87
CA TYR A 622 1.89 7.28 -16.56
C TYR A 622 2.12 7.33 -18.08
N GLU A 623 2.02 8.50 -18.69
CA GLU A 623 2.29 8.68 -20.12
C GLU A 623 3.72 8.27 -20.52
N LYS A 624 4.73 8.43 -19.63
CA LYS A 624 6.11 7.97 -19.86
C LYS A 624 6.18 6.44 -20.02
N VAL A 625 5.44 5.66 -19.20
CA VAL A 625 5.44 4.18 -19.30
C VAL A 625 4.49 3.65 -20.39
N GLN A 626 3.54 4.45 -20.86
CA GLN A 626 2.66 4.04 -21.95
C GLN A 626 3.37 4.05 -23.32
N LYS A 627 4.31 4.96 -23.54
CA LYS A 627 5.05 5.06 -24.80
C LYS A 627 5.79 3.77 -25.19
N PRO A 628 6.60 3.14 -24.32
CA PRO A 628 7.27 1.89 -24.65
C PRO A 628 6.32 0.72 -24.95
N LYS A 629 5.10 0.74 -24.43
CA LYS A 629 4.10 -0.31 -24.72
C LYS A 629 3.60 -0.28 -26.16
N LEU A 630 3.82 0.80 -26.87
CA LEU A 630 3.42 0.97 -28.29
C LEU A 630 4.53 0.54 -29.26
N ALA A 631 5.78 0.40 -28.79
CA ALA A 631 6.92 -0.05 -29.57
C ALA A 631 6.91 -1.57 -29.71
#